data_82efd28b2ac0d412e8c232de80d28123
#
_entry.id   82efd28b2ac0d412e8c232de80d28123
#
_cell.length_a   1.000
_cell.length_b   1.000
_cell.length_c   1.000
_cell.angle_alpha   90.00
_cell.angle_beta   90.00
_cell.angle_gamma   90.00
#
_symmetry.space_group_name_H-M   'P 1'
#
loop_
_entity.id
_entity.type
_entity.pdbx_description
1 polymer ?
#
loop_
_entity_poly.entity_id
_entity_poly.type
_entity_poly.pdbx_seq_one_letter_code
_entity_poly.pdbx_strand_id
1 'polypeptide(L)'
;MQELLLYGYTVSNYSNKVKLALLLKNIPFKEKRVSPGENDKNINGSPAGLIPYIQHDDFFLSDSQAICEYLEAAFPDSQPLIPSDAKQAAKMRQVISIIETIIDSAARRIYTKKLYSTAPPREVFEEANNRLQRGVRALNRMNCFSNSAILGPNLTLADCAAMATLPLVEEALSDYATESLLKDLSGYSSYYERRMQEEPFIEVENARQKTFRGLARRAGK
;
A
#
# COMPACT_ATOMS: atom_id res chain seq x y z
N MET A 1 -27.17 -7.67 -7.13
CA MET A 1 -26.02 -6.89 -6.60
C MET A 1 -25.05 -6.75 -7.75
N GLN A 2 -24.65 -5.54 -8.01
CA GLN A 2 -23.65 -5.20 -9.01
C GLN A 2 -22.32 -5.87 -8.64
N GLU A 3 -21.64 -6.48 -9.63
CA GLU A 3 -20.40 -7.23 -9.36
C GLU A 3 -19.20 -6.28 -9.42
N LEU A 4 -18.44 -6.15 -8.33
CA LEU A 4 -17.20 -5.41 -8.31
C LEU A 4 -16.01 -6.37 -8.44
N LEU A 5 -15.17 -6.14 -9.45
CA LEU A 5 -13.96 -6.92 -9.70
C LEU A 5 -12.74 -6.05 -9.40
N LEU A 6 -11.82 -6.56 -8.57
CA LEU A 6 -10.52 -5.96 -8.33
C LEU A 6 -9.45 -6.70 -9.14
N TYR A 7 -8.86 -6.03 -10.10
CA TYR A 7 -7.74 -6.55 -10.89
C TYR A 7 -6.42 -6.08 -10.25
N GLY A 8 -5.62 -7.02 -9.80
CA GLY A 8 -4.40 -6.70 -9.08
C GLY A 8 -3.48 -7.89 -8.84
N TYR A 9 -2.46 -7.65 -8.04
CA TYR A 9 -1.47 -8.64 -7.67
C TYR A 9 -1.15 -8.56 -6.19
N THR A 10 -1.15 -9.68 -5.51
CA THR A 10 -1.05 -9.76 -4.03
C THR A 10 0.24 -9.20 -3.42
N VAL A 11 1.32 -9.01 -4.19
CA VAL A 11 2.53 -8.32 -3.72
C VAL A 11 2.49 -6.81 -3.97
N SER A 12 1.53 -6.34 -4.77
CA SER A 12 1.40 -4.91 -5.05
C SER A 12 0.78 -4.18 -3.86
N ASN A 13 1.53 -3.27 -3.25
CA ASN A 13 1.02 -2.42 -2.17
C ASN A 13 -0.20 -1.59 -2.62
N TYR A 14 -0.21 -1.09 -3.84
CA TYR A 14 -1.35 -0.33 -4.37
C TYR A 14 -2.62 -1.20 -4.52
N SER A 15 -2.47 -2.48 -4.95
CA SER A 15 -3.59 -3.43 -4.99
C SER A 15 -4.09 -3.75 -3.58
N ASN A 16 -3.17 -3.95 -2.64
CA ASN A 16 -3.48 -4.24 -1.25
C ASN A 16 -4.14 -3.06 -0.52
N LYS A 17 -3.78 -1.81 -0.84
CA LYS A 17 -4.47 -0.62 -0.34
C LYS A 17 -5.96 -0.63 -0.72
N VAL A 18 -6.28 -0.91 -1.98
CA VAL A 18 -7.67 -1.00 -2.46
C VAL A 18 -8.38 -2.20 -1.81
N LYS A 19 -7.71 -3.35 -1.73
CA LYS A 19 -8.27 -4.53 -1.06
C LYS A 19 -8.61 -4.26 0.40
N LEU A 20 -7.71 -3.61 1.16
CA LEU A 20 -7.98 -3.20 2.53
C LEU A 20 -9.18 -2.26 2.63
N ALA A 21 -9.28 -1.27 1.75
CA ALA A 21 -10.43 -0.38 1.72
C ALA A 21 -11.74 -1.13 1.48
N LEU A 22 -11.78 -2.07 0.54
CA LEU A 22 -12.96 -2.90 0.26
C LEU A 22 -13.34 -3.77 1.47
N LEU A 23 -12.37 -4.42 2.11
CA LEU A 23 -12.59 -5.27 3.29
C LEU A 23 -13.10 -4.45 4.48
N LEU A 24 -12.46 -3.32 4.79
CA LEU A 24 -12.85 -2.45 5.90
C LEU A 24 -14.24 -1.81 5.69
N LYS A 25 -14.61 -1.55 4.44
CA LYS A 25 -15.94 -1.03 4.08
C LYS A 25 -17.00 -2.15 3.97
N ASN A 26 -16.61 -3.43 4.12
CA ASN A 26 -17.49 -4.58 3.89
C ASN A 26 -18.16 -4.58 2.50
N ILE A 27 -17.47 -4.09 1.47
CA ILE A 27 -17.96 -4.09 0.10
C ILE A 27 -17.63 -5.45 -0.53
N PRO A 28 -18.63 -6.23 -1.02
CA PRO A 28 -18.38 -7.49 -1.70
C PRO A 28 -17.63 -7.28 -3.03
N PHE A 29 -16.60 -8.07 -3.28
CA PHE A 29 -15.82 -8.01 -4.52
C PHE A 29 -15.23 -9.38 -4.87
N LYS A 30 -14.81 -9.52 -6.14
CA LYS A 30 -14.01 -10.67 -6.59
C LYS A 30 -12.64 -10.19 -7.05
N GLU A 31 -11.61 -10.97 -6.74
CA GLU A 31 -10.25 -10.68 -7.19
C GLU A 31 -9.95 -11.35 -8.54
N LYS A 32 -9.32 -10.61 -9.42
CA LYS A 32 -8.75 -11.08 -10.68
C LYS A 32 -7.25 -10.80 -10.68
N ARG A 33 -6.44 -11.86 -10.74
CA ARG A 33 -5.00 -11.71 -10.78
C ARG A 33 -4.55 -11.18 -12.13
N VAL A 34 -3.78 -10.09 -12.10
CA VAL A 34 -3.07 -9.51 -13.24
C VAL A 34 -1.60 -9.38 -12.85
N SER A 35 -0.70 -9.99 -13.62
CA SER A 35 0.74 -9.89 -13.38
C SER A 35 1.30 -8.62 -14.02
N PRO A 36 2.33 -8.01 -13.40
CA PRO A 36 3.06 -6.90 -14.04
C PRO A 36 3.61 -7.33 -15.41
N GLY A 37 3.43 -6.50 -16.43
CA GLY A 37 3.86 -6.79 -17.81
C GLY A 37 2.80 -7.46 -18.69
N GLU A 38 1.69 -7.95 -18.14
CA GLU A 38 0.55 -8.48 -18.93
C GLU A 38 -0.47 -7.39 -19.30
N ASN A 39 -0.14 -6.14 -19.02
CA ASN A 39 -1.08 -5.03 -18.97
C ASN A 39 -1.55 -4.54 -20.35
N ASP A 40 -0.78 -4.80 -21.42
CA ASP A 40 -1.16 -4.41 -22.79
C ASP A 40 -2.48 -5.03 -23.27
N LYS A 41 -2.87 -6.18 -22.68
CA LYS A 41 -4.14 -6.85 -22.98
C LYS A 41 -5.35 -6.25 -22.27
N ASN A 42 -5.12 -5.40 -21.26
CA ASN A 42 -6.14 -4.83 -20.38
C ASN A 42 -6.18 -3.30 -20.42
N ILE A 43 -5.81 -2.72 -21.54
CA ILE A 43 -5.68 -1.26 -21.71
C ILE A 43 -7.01 -0.52 -21.44
N ASN A 44 -8.15 -1.17 -21.67
CA ASN A 44 -9.47 -0.60 -21.39
C ASN A 44 -9.72 -0.43 -19.87
N GLY A 45 -9.17 -1.34 -19.05
CA GLY A 45 -9.30 -1.27 -17.59
C GLY A 45 -8.25 -0.36 -16.92
N SER A 46 -7.10 -0.16 -17.55
CA SER A 46 -6.00 0.65 -17.04
C SER A 46 -5.29 1.38 -18.18
N PRO A 47 -5.63 2.63 -18.48
CA PRO A 47 -5.01 3.39 -19.58
C PRO A 47 -3.49 3.50 -19.48
N ALA A 48 -2.94 3.49 -18.26
CA ALA A 48 -1.49 3.50 -18.04
C ALA A 48 -0.86 2.09 -18.00
N GLY A 49 -1.64 1.02 -18.21
CA GLY A 49 -1.17 -0.35 -18.11
C GLY A 49 -0.74 -0.78 -16.70
N LEU A 50 -1.17 -0.09 -15.66
CA LEU A 50 -0.77 -0.34 -14.28
C LEU A 50 -1.89 -1.02 -13.47
N ILE A 51 -1.52 -1.66 -12.37
CA ILE A 51 -2.42 -2.23 -11.37
C ILE A 51 -2.32 -1.43 -10.06
N PRO A 52 -3.43 -1.38 -9.25
CA PRO A 52 -4.74 -2.00 -9.47
C PRO A 52 -5.62 -1.24 -10.46
N TYR A 53 -6.62 -1.94 -10.97
CA TYR A 53 -7.81 -1.32 -11.54
C TYR A 53 -9.05 -2.11 -11.10
N ILE A 54 -10.21 -1.47 -11.10
CA ILE A 54 -11.49 -2.09 -10.82
C ILE A 54 -12.38 -2.09 -12.05
N GLN A 55 -13.32 -3.03 -12.07
CA GLN A 55 -14.50 -3.00 -12.92
C GLN A 55 -15.73 -3.06 -12.01
N HIS A 56 -16.61 -2.07 -12.13
CA HIS A 56 -17.89 -2.02 -11.44
C HIS A 56 -18.96 -1.93 -12.52
N ASP A 57 -19.62 -3.05 -12.83
CA ASP A 57 -20.46 -3.26 -14.02
C ASP A 57 -19.68 -3.00 -15.33
N ASP A 58 -20.05 -1.93 -16.05
CA ASP A 58 -19.40 -1.45 -17.28
C ASP A 58 -18.36 -0.35 -17.05
N PHE A 59 -18.23 0.14 -15.80
CA PHE A 59 -17.29 1.20 -15.42
C PHE A 59 -15.93 0.63 -15.02
N PHE A 60 -14.88 1.12 -15.66
CA PHE A 60 -13.49 0.81 -15.31
C PHE A 60 -12.79 2.02 -14.71
N LEU A 61 -11.99 1.78 -13.67
CA LEU A 61 -11.20 2.81 -13.02
C LEU A 61 -9.85 2.24 -12.56
N SER A 62 -8.77 2.91 -12.88
CA SER A 62 -7.42 2.61 -12.38
C SER A 62 -6.89 3.73 -11.49
N ASP A 63 -5.72 3.49 -10.86
CA ASP A 63 -5.13 4.26 -9.77
C ASP A 63 -5.76 3.99 -8.40
N SER A 64 -4.91 3.57 -7.45
CA SER A 64 -5.38 3.13 -6.14
C SER A 64 -6.06 4.22 -5.33
N GLN A 65 -5.62 5.48 -5.47
CA GLN A 65 -6.24 6.60 -4.75
C GLN A 65 -7.59 6.98 -5.37
N ALA A 66 -7.64 7.06 -6.71
CA ALA A 66 -8.89 7.33 -7.42
C ALA A 66 -9.94 6.24 -7.14
N ILE A 67 -9.53 4.96 -7.11
CA ILE A 67 -10.41 3.86 -6.74
C ILE A 67 -10.95 4.03 -5.32
N CYS A 68 -10.08 4.29 -4.33
CA CYS A 68 -10.52 4.48 -2.95
C CYS A 68 -11.48 5.67 -2.79
N GLU A 69 -11.23 6.79 -3.47
CA GLU A 69 -12.14 7.96 -3.47
C GLU A 69 -13.49 7.61 -4.14
N TYR A 70 -13.45 6.83 -5.23
CA TYR A 70 -14.67 6.33 -5.87
C TYR A 70 -15.50 5.44 -4.94
N LEU A 71 -14.85 4.52 -4.20
CA LEU A 71 -15.54 3.63 -3.25
C LEU A 71 -16.23 4.41 -2.13
N GLU A 72 -15.67 5.53 -1.67
CA GLU A 72 -16.32 6.41 -0.69
C GLU A 72 -17.62 7.01 -1.24
N ALA A 73 -17.59 7.47 -2.49
CA ALA A 73 -18.74 8.12 -3.13
C ALA A 73 -19.81 7.10 -3.58
N ALA A 74 -19.38 5.95 -4.10
CA ALA A 74 -20.27 4.93 -4.67
C ALA A 74 -20.97 4.07 -3.59
N PHE A 75 -20.38 3.97 -2.38
CA PHE A 75 -20.91 3.18 -1.27
C PHE A 75 -21.04 4.02 0.01
N PRO A 76 -21.92 5.05 0.03
CA PRO A 76 -22.02 6.01 1.12
C PRO A 76 -22.52 5.39 2.44
N ASP A 77 -23.25 4.28 2.37
CA ASP A 77 -23.77 3.58 3.55
C ASP A 77 -22.73 2.65 4.21
N SER A 78 -21.57 2.49 3.59
CA SER A 78 -20.47 1.68 4.15
C SER A 78 -19.65 2.49 5.17
N GLN A 79 -18.79 1.82 5.96
CA GLN A 79 -17.90 2.51 6.89
C GLN A 79 -17.05 3.57 6.16
N PRO A 80 -17.10 4.85 6.56
CA PRO A 80 -16.28 5.88 5.94
C PRO A 80 -14.80 5.71 6.31
N LEU A 81 -13.93 5.80 5.30
CA LEU A 81 -12.47 5.80 5.45
C LEU A 81 -11.85 7.16 5.11
N ILE A 82 -12.67 8.13 4.70
CA ILE A 82 -12.27 9.52 4.53
C ILE A 82 -12.99 10.34 5.61
N PRO A 83 -12.26 11.07 6.47
CA PRO A 83 -12.87 11.96 7.45
C PRO A 83 -13.76 13.01 6.78
N SER A 84 -14.93 13.31 7.40
CA SER A 84 -15.83 14.36 6.91
C SER A 84 -15.28 15.78 7.14
N ASP A 85 -14.42 15.96 8.15
CA ASP A 85 -13.72 17.23 8.35
C ASP A 85 -12.66 17.44 7.28
N ALA A 86 -12.74 18.56 6.56
CA ALA A 86 -11.86 18.86 5.43
C ALA A 86 -10.37 18.92 5.81
N LYS A 87 -10.04 19.40 7.03
CA LYS A 87 -8.65 19.50 7.49
C LYS A 87 -8.08 18.11 7.82
N GLN A 88 -8.89 17.26 8.44
CA GLN A 88 -8.49 15.88 8.72
C GLN A 88 -8.37 15.09 7.42
N ALA A 89 -9.30 15.21 6.48
CA ALA A 89 -9.23 14.59 5.16
C ALA A 89 -7.97 15.04 4.38
N ALA A 90 -7.62 16.32 4.43
CA ALA A 90 -6.40 16.84 3.82
C ALA A 90 -5.14 16.26 4.47
N LYS A 91 -5.08 16.17 5.81
CA LYS A 91 -3.96 15.54 6.51
C LYS A 91 -3.83 14.05 6.20
N MET A 92 -4.95 13.33 6.12
CA MET A 92 -4.96 11.93 5.69
C MET A 92 -4.33 11.76 4.30
N ARG A 93 -4.73 12.58 3.32
CA ARG A 93 -4.14 12.57 1.97
C ARG A 93 -2.66 12.96 1.97
N GLN A 94 -2.25 13.89 2.84
CA GLN A 94 -0.84 14.24 3.02
C GLN A 94 -0.02 13.05 3.52
N VAL A 95 -0.51 12.27 4.48
CA VAL A 95 0.16 11.05 4.95
C VAL A 95 0.27 10.03 3.83
N ILE A 96 -0.81 9.76 3.09
CA ILE A 96 -0.81 8.86 1.93
C ILE A 96 0.26 9.30 0.92
N SER A 97 0.28 10.59 0.58
CA SER A 97 1.27 11.13 -0.35
C SER A 97 2.72 10.92 0.15
N ILE A 98 3.00 11.13 1.43
CA ILE A 98 4.34 10.87 2.00
C ILE A 98 4.72 9.39 1.87
N ILE A 99 3.79 8.49 2.21
CA ILE A 99 4.03 7.05 2.13
C ILE A 99 4.28 6.61 0.68
N GLU A 100 3.44 7.03 -0.25
CA GLU A 100 3.49 6.54 -1.64
C GLU A 100 4.54 7.26 -2.49
N THR A 101 4.62 8.60 -2.39
CA THR A 101 5.51 9.37 -3.29
C THR A 101 6.90 9.62 -2.73
N ILE A 102 7.11 9.47 -1.42
CA ILE A 102 8.43 9.67 -0.80
C ILE A 102 9.01 8.31 -0.37
N ILE A 103 8.31 7.55 0.48
CA ILE A 103 8.85 6.31 1.04
C ILE A 103 8.83 5.18 -0.01
N ASP A 104 7.67 4.82 -0.57
CA ASP A 104 7.56 3.73 -1.54
C ASP A 104 8.35 4.01 -2.81
N SER A 105 8.26 5.23 -3.35
CA SER A 105 9.00 5.58 -4.57
C SER A 105 10.53 5.51 -4.38
N ALA A 106 11.02 5.81 -3.19
CA ALA A 106 12.44 5.66 -2.86
C ALA A 106 12.81 4.17 -2.72
N ALA A 107 12.00 3.41 -1.96
CA ALA A 107 12.21 2.00 -1.74
C ALA A 107 12.20 1.19 -3.05
N ARG A 108 11.30 1.51 -3.98
CA ARG A 108 11.22 0.85 -5.31
C ARG A 108 12.51 0.92 -6.10
N ARG A 109 13.31 1.97 -5.93
CA ARG A 109 14.60 2.10 -6.61
C ARG A 109 15.63 1.07 -6.12
N ILE A 110 15.43 0.50 -4.94
CA ILE A 110 16.34 -0.45 -4.29
C ILE A 110 15.70 -1.81 -3.98
N TYR A 111 14.46 -2.07 -4.42
CA TYR A 111 13.82 -3.39 -4.34
C TYR A 111 14.54 -4.46 -5.16
N THR A 112 15.39 -4.07 -6.10
CA THR A 112 15.95 -4.94 -7.14
C THR A 112 16.68 -6.16 -6.58
N LYS A 113 17.40 -6.04 -5.45
CA LYS A 113 18.16 -7.16 -4.89
C LYS A 113 17.27 -8.36 -4.55
N LYS A 114 16.16 -8.14 -3.86
CA LYS A 114 15.29 -9.23 -3.39
C LYS A 114 14.29 -9.71 -4.44
N LEU A 115 13.80 -8.81 -5.29
CA LEU A 115 12.80 -9.12 -6.31
C LEU A 115 13.42 -9.46 -7.67
N TYR A 116 14.60 -8.93 -7.99
CA TYR A 116 15.24 -9.05 -9.31
C TYR A 116 16.69 -9.55 -9.27
N SER A 117 17.18 -9.98 -8.11
CA SER A 117 18.55 -10.54 -7.91
C SER A 117 19.71 -9.59 -8.24
N THR A 118 19.47 -8.31 -8.43
CA THR A 118 20.49 -7.29 -8.73
C THR A 118 20.56 -6.26 -7.60
N ALA A 119 21.77 -6.01 -7.09
CA ALA A 119 21.99 -4.92 -6.15
C ALA A 119 22.05 -3.57 -6.89
N PRO A 120 21.44 -2.51 -6.38
CA PRO A 120 21.59 -1.19 -6.97
C PRO A 120 23.03 -0.66 -6.76
N PRO A 121 23.51 0.25 -7.64
CA PRO A 121 24.73 1.01 -7.38
C PRO A 121 24.67 1.73 -6.02
N ARG A 122 25.83 1.93 -5.40
CA ARG A 122 25.94 2.53 -4.06
C ARG A 122 25.27 3.91 -4.00
N GLU A 123 25.49 4.74 -5.01
CA GLU A 123 24.95 6.09 -5.09
C GLU A 123 23.42 6.09 -5.15
N VAL A 124 22.84 5.12 -5.87
CA VAL A 124 21.39 4.94 -5.96
C VAL A 124 20.82 4.51 -4.61
N PHE A 125 21.52 3.63 -3.90
CA PHE A 125 21.11 3.22 -2.55
C PHE A 125 21.16 4.39 -1.57
N GLU A 126 22.26 5.14 -1.55
CA GLU A 126 22.44 6.29 -0.63
C GLU A 126 21.37 7.37 -0.89
N GLU A 127 21.09 7.71 -2.14
CA GLU A 127 20.04 8.67 -2.50
C GLU A 127 18.64 8.17 -2.05
N ALA A 128 18.31 6.91 -2.37
CA ALA A 128 17.04 6.31 -2.01
C ALA A 128 16.86 6.25 -0.49
N ASN A 129 17.90 5.84 0.26
CA ASN A 129 17.87 5.82 1.72
C ASN A 129 17.68 7.21 2.32
N ASN A 130 18.39 8.23 1.82
CA ASN A 130 18.21 9.62 2.28
C ASN A 130 16.79 10.11 2.07
N ARG A 131 16.16 9.76 0.93
CA ARG A 131 14.79 10.11 0.62
C ARG A 131 13.80 9.35 1.50
N LEU A 132 14.02 8.06 1.73
CA LEU A 132 13.22 7.24 2.64
C LEU A 132 13.24 7.81 4.05
N GLN A 133 14.43 8.14 4.59
CA GLN A 133 14.59 8.74 5.91
C GLN A 133 13.94 10.13 6.01
N ARG A 134 13.84 10.88 4.90
CA ARG A 134 13.04 12.12 4.86
C ARG A 134 11.56 11.83 5.08
N GLY A 135 11.03 10.77 4.47
CA GLY A 135 9.65 10.32 4.67
C GLY A 135 9.39 9.89 6.11
N VAL A 136 10.28 9.08 6.70
CA VAL A 136 10.20 8.67 8.11
C VAL A 136 10.15 9.88 9.05
N ARG A 137 11.06 10.85 8.88
CA ARG A 137 11.04 12.08 9.68
C ARG A 137 9.77 12.90 9.49
N ALA A 138 9.19 12.92 8.28
CA ALA A 138 7.95 13.64 8.02
C ALA A 138 6.76 13.00 8.76
N LEU A 139 6.63 11.67 8.74
CA LEU A 139 5.59 10.94 9.46
C LEU A 139 5.74 11.11 10.99
N ASN A 140 6.99 11.12 11.51
CA ASN A 140 7.25 11.38 12.92
C ASN A 140 6.82 12.79 13.34
N ARG A 141 7.14 13.83 12.55
CA ARG A 141 6.68 15.21 12.82
C ARG A 141 5.17 15.36 12.83
N MET A 142 4.46 14.48 12.12
CA MET A 142 3.01 14.45 12.10
C MET A 142 2.41 13.57 13.21
N ASN A 143 3.23 12.89 14.02
CA ASN A 143 2.81 11.94 15.05
C ASN A 143 1.83 10.88 14.52
N CYS A 144 2.10 10.34 13.33
CA CYS A 144 1.13 9.51 12.60
C CYS A 144 0.70 8.26 13.37
N PHE A 145 1.58 7.63 14.15
CA PHE A 145 1.34 6.35 14.83
C PHE A 145 1.15 6.48 16.35
N SER A 146 0.84 7.67 16.85
CA SER A 146 0.66 7.92 18.29
C SER A 146 -0.70 7.49 18.83
N ASN A 147 -1.68 7.22 17.96
CA ASN A 147 -3.04 6.83 18.30
C ASN A 147 -3.34 5.38 17.92
N SER A 148 -4.60 4.95 18.13
CA SER A 148 -5.07 3.64 17.69
C SER A 148 -5.09 3.47 16.16
N ALA A 149 -5.32 4.55 15.41
CA ALA A 149 -5.20 4.63 13.97
C ALA A 149 -4.36 5.84 13.56
N ILE A 150 -4.06 6.00 12.28
CA ILE A 150 -3.25 7.11 11.78
C ILE A 150 -4.02 8.43 11.95
N LEU A 151 -3.40 9.38 12.65
CA LEU A 151 -3.94 10.71 12.92
C LEU A 151 -5.22 10.74 13.79
N GLY A 152 -5.60 9.63 14.44
CA GLY A 152 -6.78 9.63 15.30
C GLY A 152 -7.22 8.24 15.77
N PRO A 153 -8.45 8.12 16.29
CA PRO A 153 -8.97 6.84 16.78
C PRO A 153 -9.57 5.95 15.68
N ASN A 154 -10.01 6.52 14.57
CA ASN A 154 -10.72 5.81 13.51
C ASN A 154 -9.81 5.50 12.33
N LEU A 155 -9.98 4.30 11.76
CA LEU A 155 -9.28 3.89 10.55
C LEU A 155 -9.65 4.78 9.36
N THR A 156 -8.66 5.06 8.54
CA THR A 156 -8.79 5.87 7.34
C THR A 156 -8.05 5.23 6.15
N LEU A 157 -8.14 5.82 4.97
CA LEU A 157 -7.33 5.39 3.81
C LEU A 157 -5.82 5.51 4.06
N ALA A 158 -5.39 6.35 5.03
CA ALA A 158 -3.97 6.40 5.42
C ALA A 158 -3.52 5.09 6.08
N ASP A 159 -4.39 4.44 6.87
CA ASP A 159 -4.13 3.13 7.46
C ASP A 159 -4.01 2.06 6.38
N CYS A 160 -4.89 2.10 5.37
CA CYS A 160 -4.79 1.19 4.22
C CYS A 160 -3.46 1.37 3.47
N ALA A 161 -3.04 2.61 3.22
CA ALA A 161 -1.78 2.91 2.53
C ALA A 161 -0.57 2.48 3.37
N ALA A 162 -0.56 2.75 4.67
CA ALA A 162 0.54 2.40 5.56
C ALA A 162 0.70 0.88 5.69
N MET A 163 -0.39 0.16 5.98
CA MET A 163 -0.35 -1.29 6.18
C MET A 163 -0.08 -2.06 4.89
N ALA A 164 -0.46 -1.52 3.74
CA ALA A 164 -0.12 -2.11 2.46
C ALA A 164 1.35 -1.86 2.05
N THR A 165 1.94 -0.73 2.45
CA THR A 165 3.22 -0.27 1.92
C THR A 165 4.39 -0.50 2.88
N LEU A 166 4.27 -0.10 4.15
CA LEU A 166 5.41 -0.11 5.06
C LEU A 166 5.96 -1.52 5.34
N PRO A 167 5.13 -2.58 5.56
CA PRO A 167 5.65 -3.94 5.72
C PRO A 167 6.37 -4.46 4.48
N LEU A 168 5.88 -4.10 3.28
CA LEU A 168 6.56 -4.46 2.03
C LEU A 168 7.92 -3.78 1.91
N VAL A 169 7.99 -2.49 2.22
CA VAL A 169 9.25 -1.72 2.24
C VAL A 169 10.25 -2.37 3.20
N GLU A 170 9.83 -2.68 4.41
CA GLU A 170 10.67 -3.29 5.43
C GLU A 170 11.22 -4.66 4.98
N GLU A 171 10.35 -5.54 4.46
CA GLU A 171 10.77 -6.86 3.98
C GLU A 171 11.66 -6.77 2.74
N ALA A 172 11.34 -5.91 1.78
CA ALA A 172 12.11 -5.75 0.56
C ALA A 172 13.51 -5.16 0.80
N LEU A 173 13.68 -4.39 1.86
CA LEU A 173 14.96 -3.74 2.21
C LEU A 173 15.75 -4.46 3.29
N SER A 174 15.25 -5.57 3.84
CA SER A 174 15.88 -6.30 4.94
C SER A 174 17.28 -6.86 4.61
N ASP A 175 17.65 -6.96 3.32
CA ASP A 175 18.98 -7.42 2.89
C ASP A 175 20.04 -6.31 2.88
N TYR A 176 19.66 -5.04 3.05
CA TYR A 176 20.60 -3.90 2.95
C TYR A 176 21.10 -3.39 4.29
N ALA A 177 20.41 -3.74 5.37
CA ALA A 177 20.77 -3.28 6.71
C ALA A 177 20.52 -4.38 7.74
N THR A 178 21.33 -4.40 8.79
CA THR A 178 21.15 -5.28 9.96
C THR A 178 19.93 -4.89 10.80
N GLU A 179 19.47 -3.65 10.65
CA GLU A 179 18.29 -3.11 11.31
C GLU A 179 17.31 -2.57 10.27
N SER A 180 16.02 -2.57 10.61
CA SER A 180 14.98 -2.00 9.75
C SER A 180 15.29 -0.54 9.38
N LEU A 181 15.16 -0.20 8.11
CA LEU A 181 15.25 1.19 7.64
C LEU A 181 14.07 2.06 8.10
N LEU A 182 13.04 1.43 8.69
CA LEU A 182 11.90 2.10 9.33
C LEU A 182 12.00 2.12 10.86
N LYS A 183 13.13 1.67 11.46
CA LYS A 183 13.31 1.60 12.92
C LYS A 183 13.04 2.91 13.65
N ASP A 184 13.35 4.03 13.00
CA ASP A 184 13.15 5.37 13.56
C ASP A 184 11.72 5.88 13.42
N LEU A 185 10.80 5.07 12.88
CA LEU A 185 9.38 5.45 12.72
C LEU A 185 8.64 5.25 14.05
N SER A 186 8.53 6.33 14.81
CA SER A 186 7.98 6.33 16.17
C SER A 186 6.57 5.76 16.24
N GLY A 187 6.37 4.77 17.11
CA GLY A 187 5.06 4.15 17.35
C GLY A 187 4.60 3.13 16.29
N TYR A 188 5.34 2.99 15.18
CA TYR A 188 4.93 2.11 14.08
C TYR A 188 4.86 0.63 14.50
N SER A 189 5.84 0.12 15.26
CA SER A 189 5.82 -1.29 15.69
C SER A 189 4.55 -1.63 16.47
N SER A 190 4.23 -0.83 17.50
CA SER A 190 3.01 -1.04 18.29
C SER A 190 1.72 -0.82 17.48
N TYR A 191 1.75 0.09 16.51
CA TYR A 191 0.65 0.27 15.57
C TYR A 191 0.46 -0.96 14.68
N TYR A 192 1.54 -1.47 14.08
CA TYR A 192 1.51 -2.67 13.24
C TYR A 192 1.00 -3.89 14.02
N GLU A 193 1.51 -4.12 15.24
CA GLU A 193 1.05 -5.21 16.10
C GLU A 193 -0.45 -5.15 16.38
N ARG A 194 -1.00 -3.95 16.63
CA ARG A 194 -2.46 -3.77 16.81
C ARG A 194 -3.23 -4.11 15.54
N ARG A 195 -2.78 -3.61 14.36
CA ARG A 195 -3.44 -3.93 13.07
C ARG A 195 -3.43 -5.43 12.79
N MET A 196 -2.35 -6.12 13.16
CA MET A 196 -2.24 -7.56 13.00
C MET A 196 -3.08 -8.39 14.00
N GLN A 197 -3.99 -7.76 14.74
CA GLN A 197 -5.09 -8.43 15.48
C GLN A 197 -6.42 -8.35 14.71
N GLU A 198 -6.50 -7.65 13.58
CA GLU A 198 -7.73 -7.42 12.82
C GLU A 198 -7.72 -8.19 11.51
N GLU A 199 -8.80 -8.95 11.26
CA GLU A 199 -8.89 -9.88 10.13
C GLU A 199 -8.54 -9.28 8.76
N PRO A 200 -9.01 -8.08 8.36
CA PRO A 200 -8.66 -7.50 7.07
C PRO A 200 -7.15 -7.35 6.85
N PHE A 201 -6.43 -6.90 7.89
CA PHE A 201 -4.99 -6.70 7.81
C PHE A 201 -4.22 -8.01 7.82
N ILE A 202 -4.66 -8.99 8.64
CA ILE A 202 -4.09 -10.36 8.68
C ILE A 202 -4.22 -11.02 7.31
N GLU A 203 -5.41 -10.98 6.71
CA GLU A 203 -5.67 -11.58 5.39
C GLU A 203 -4.73 -11.03 4.32
N VAL A 204 -4.67 -9.69 4.21
CA VAL A 204 -3.88 -9.02 3.18
C VAL A 204 -2.39 -9.26 3.38
N GLU A 205 -1.89 -9.14 4.61
CA GLU A 205 -0.47 -9.31 4.92
C GLU A 205 0.00 -10.75 4.71
N ASN A 206 -0.79 -11.75 5.13
CA ASN A 206 -0.47 -13.15 4.92
C ASN A 206 -0.41 -13.50 3.42
N ALA A 207 -1.36 -13.00 2.62
CA ALA A 207 -1.36 -13.21 1.18
C ALA A 207 -0.14 -12.56 0.50
N ARG A 208 0.22 -11.33 0.92
CA ARG A 208 1.39 -10.61 0.47
C ARG A 208 2.68 -11.39 0.76
N GLN A 209 2.89 -11.77 2.03
CA GLN A 209 4.08 -12.50 2.47
C GLN A 209 4.25 -13.83 1.72
N LYS A 210 3.17 -14.60 1.56
CA LYS A 210 3.19 -15.87 0.81
C LYS A 210 3.67 -15.65 -0.61
N THR A 211 3.15 -14.62 -1.29
CA THR A 211 3.52 -14.29 -2.67
C THR A 211 4.95 -13.78 -2.75
N PHE A 212 5.35 -12.88 -1.85
CA PHE A 212 6.70 -12.31 -1.81
C PHE A 212 7.77 -13.41 -1.63
N ARG A 213 7.58 -14.32 -0.69
CA ARG A 213 8.48 -15.48 -0.48
C ARG A 213 8.57 -16.37 -1.71
N GLY A 214 7.46 -16.53 -2.44
CA GLY A 214 7.44 -17.26 -3.72
C GLY A 214 8.27 -16.59 -4.81
N LEU A 215 8.23 -15.27 -4.91
CA LEU A 215 9.04 -14.48 -5.84
C LEU A 215 10.52 -14.52 -5.47
N ALA A 216 10.86 -14.28 -4.20
CA ALA A 216 12.24 -14.31 -3.71
C ALA A 216 12.93 -15.65 -3.97
N ARG A 217 12.22 -16.79 -3.82
CA ARG A 217 12.75 -18.12 -4.17
C ARG A 217 13.03 -18.31 -5.66
N ARG A 218 12.28 -17.62 -6.53
CA ARG A 218 12.49 -17.69 -7.99
C ARG A 218 13.64 -16.79 -8.44
N ALA A 219 13.81 -15.66 -7.80
CA ALA A 219 14.88 -14.70 -8.09
C ALA A 219 16.27 -15.20 -7.61
N GLY A 220 16.32 -16.08 -6.60
CA GLY A 220 17.56 -16.72 -6.09
C GLY A 220 17.98 -18.00 -6.82
N LYS A 221 17.26 -18.40 -7.86
CA LYS A 221 17.60 -19.51 -8.77
C LYS A 221 18.11 -18.98 -10.09
#